data_ad406a240f3168d6a759f450cc8de12d
#
_entry.id   ad406a240f3168d6a759f450cc8de12d
#
_cell.length_a   1.000
_cell.length_b   1.000
_cell.length_c   1.000
_cell.angle_alpha   90.00
_cell.angle_beta   90.00
_cell.angle_gamma   90.00
#
_symmetry.space_group_name_H-M   'P 1'
#
loop_
_entity.id
_entity.type
_entity.pdbx_description
1 polymer ?
#
loop_
_entity_poly.entity_id
_entity_poly.type
_entity_poly.pdbx_seq_one_letter_code
_entity_poly.pdbx_strand_id
1 'polypeptide(L)'
;MNRFANIAYSHISIPNQHDSFMVRELERTNQSQFPETAPAANPVFFRTYSRRQPDGRRESWEEVCDRTLTGLIGLGKLTDAEVAILAKMQHQMKALPSGRWLWVGGTEWIEKQENFSGAYNCTSTNVTD
;
A
#
# COMPACT_ATOMS: atom_id res chain seq x y z
N MET A 1 49.77 -36.31 -26.92
CA MET A 1 49.77 -35.38 -25.78
C MET A 1 48.74 -34.27 -26.07
N ASN A 2 47.52 -34.46 -25.55
CA ASN A 2 46.44 -33.51 -25.73
C ASN A 2 46.41 -32.53 -24.54
N ARG A 3 46.53 -31.24 -24.82
CA ARG A 3 46.24 -30.21 -23.86
C ARG A 3 44.94 -29.51 -24.30
N PHE A 4 43.86 -29.89 -23.66
CA PHE A 4 42.62 -29.13 -23.75
C PHE A 4 42.74 -27.92 -22.83
N ALA A 5 42.73 -26.72 -23.44
CA ALA A 5 42.60 -25.48 -22.70
C ALA A 5 41.17 -25.33 -22.25
N ASN A 6 40.93 -25.35 -20.94
CA ASN A 6 39.67 -24.95 -20.33
C ASN A 6 39.48 -23.46 -20.46
N ILE A 7 38.61 -23.03 -21.37
CA ILE A 7 38.12 -21.66 -21.41
C ILE A 7 36.95 -21.61 -20.43
N ALA A 8 37.21 -21.04 -19.25
CA ALA A 8 36.17 -20.71 -18.29
C ALA A 8 35.37 -19.52 -18.85
N TYR A 9 34.14 -19.80 -19.29
CA TYR A 9 33.17 -18.75 -19.56
C TYR A 9 32.69 -18.21 -18.24
N SER A 10 33.25 -17.11 -17.81
CA SER A 10 32.68 -16.28 -16.75
C SER A 10 31.49 -15.53 -17.35
N HIS A 11 30.29 -16.09 -17.21
CA HIS A 11 29.06 -15.34 -17.41
C HIS A 11 28.94 -14.30 -16.30
N ILE A 12 29.45 -13.10 -16.55
CA ILE A 12 29.08 -11.94 -15.78
C ILE A 12 27.69 -11.56 -16.27
N SER A 13 26.65 -12.09 -15.60
CA SER A 13 25.29 -11.61 -15.77
C SER A 13 25.23 -10.19 -15.21
N ILE A 14 25.13 -9.20 -16.10
CA ILE A 14 24.78 -7.84 -15.69
C ILE A 14 23.33 -7.93 -15.20
N PRO A 15 23.03 -7.63 -13.91
CA PRO A 15 21.65 -7.68 -13.44
C PRO A 15 20.82 -6.70 -14.28
N ASN A 16 19.74 -7.18 -14.85
CA ASN A 16 18.80 -6.33 -15.55
C ASN A 16 18.29 -5.28 -14.55
N GLN A 17 18.20 -4.03 -14.98
CA GLN A 17 17.74 -2.92 -14.12
C GLN A 17 16.37 -3.20 -13.49
N HIS A 18 15.51 -3.95 -14.19
CA HIS A 18 14.24 -4.44 -13.71
C HIS A 18 14.39 -5.45 -12.55
N ASP A 19 15.35 -6.37 -12.64
CA ASP A 19 15.59 -7.36 -11.59
C ASP A 19 16.09 -6.70 -10.31
N SER A 20 16.96 -5.69 -10.43
CA SER A 20 17.44 -4.94 -9.26
C SER A 20 16.33 -4.14 -8.56
N PHE A 21 15.36 -3.61 -9.33
CA PHE A 21 14.19 -2.94 -8.78
C PHE A 21 13.31 -3.92 -8.00
N MET A 22 13.01 -5.08 -8.59
CA MET A 22 12.18 -6.10 -7.95
C MET A 22 12.81 -6.63 -6.64
N VAL A 23 14.12 -6.84 -6.63
CA VAL A 23 14.83 -7.26 -5.40
C VAL A 23 14.71 -6.19 -4.31
N ARG A 24 14.95 -4.92 -4.62
CA ARG A 24 14.81 -3.83 -3.64
C ARG A 24 13.38 -3.69 -3.13
N GLU A 25 12.38 -3.87 -4.00
CA GLU A 25 10.98 -3.81 -3.60
C GLU A 25 10.62 -4.98 -2.67
N LEU A 26 11.13 -6.19 -2.94
CA LEU A 26 10.95 -7.35 -2.06
C LEU A 26 11.62 -7.13 -0.70
N GLU A 27 12.84 -6.61 -0.69
CA GLU A 27 13.54 -6.27 0.56
C GLU A 27 12.76 -5.24 1.38
N ARG A 28 12.27 -4.18 0.73
CA ARG A 28 11.47 -3.13 1.38
C ARG A 28 10.17 -3.67 1.96
N THR A 29 9.46 -4.52 1.23
CA THR A 29 8.18 -5.09 1.69
C THR A 29 8.36 -6.16 2.77
N ASN A 30 9.55 -6.76 2.87
CA ASN A 30 9.89 -7.69 3.95
C ASN A 30 10.29 -7.00 5.25
N GLN A 31 10.66 -5.70 5.21
CA GLN A 31 10.88 -4.94 6.43
C GLN A 31 9.54 -4.62 7.09
N SER A 32 9.34 -5.13 8.30
CA SER A 32 8.10 -4.89 9.02
C SER A 32 8.00 -3.43 9.47
N GLN A 33 6.88 -2.79 9.14
CA GLN A 33 6.49 -1.46 9.60
C GLN A 33 5.56 -1.54 10.82
N PHE A 34 5.29 -2.75 11.29
CA PHE A 34 4.31 -3.05 12.33
C PHE A 34 4.99 -3.66 13.56
N PRO A 35 4.35 -3.57 14.74
CA PRO A 35 4.89 -4.14 15.97
C PRO A 35 5.13 -5.65 15.84
N GLU A 36 6.18 -6.17 16.50
CA GLU A 36 6.49 -7.61 16.52
C GLU A 36 5.36 -8.46 17.10
N THR A 37 4.49 -7.87 17.92
CA THR A 37 3.28 -8.51 18.45
C THR A 37 2.22 -8.80 17.39
N ALA A 38 2.38 -8.25 16.17
CA ALA A 38 1.47 -8.43 15.05
C ALA A 38 2.20 -8.98 13.80
N PRO A 39 2.76 -10.20 13.84
CA PRO A 39 3.61 -10.73 12.77
C PRO A 39 2.90 -10.87 11.43
N ALA A 40 1.58 -11.04 11.42
CA ALA A 40 0.78 -11.12 10.19
C ALA A 40 0.45 -9.75 9.58
N ALA A 41 0.67 -8.64 10.30
CA ALA A 41 0.28 -7.31 9.84
C ALA A 41 1.01 -6.90 8.57
N ASN A 42 2.31 -7.12 8.51
CA ASN A 42 3.13 -6.74 7.36
C ASN A 42 2.70 -7.42 6.05
N PRO A 43 2.61 -8.76 5.96
CA PRO A 43 2.16 -9.42 4.74
C PRO A 43 0.69 -9.09 4.38
N VAL A 44 -0.19 -8.93 5.36
CA VAL A 44 -1.58 -8.53 5.12
C VAL A 44 -1.66 -7.11 4.57
N PHE A 45 -0.89 -6.18 5.13
CA PHE A 45 -0.83 -4.80 4.67
C PHE A 45 -0.41 -4.72 3.21
N PHE A 46 0.74 -5.28 2.85
CA PHE A 46 1.24 -5.20 1.48
C PHE A 46 0.38 -5.96 0.47
N ARG A 47 -0.29 -7.03 0.89
CA ARG A 47 -1.19 -7.78 0.03
C ARG A 47 -2.52 -7.06 -0.22
N THR A 48 -3.06 -6.35 0.81
CA THR A 48 -4.45 -5.89 0.80
C THR A 48 -4.58 -4.37 0.69
N TYR A 49 -3.80 -3.61 1.46
CA TYR A 49 -4.02 -2.17 1.63
C TYR A 49 -3.04 -1.28 0.89
N SER A 50 -1.80 -1.74 0.74
CA SER A 50 -0.76 -1.03 0.02
C SER A 50 -1.02 -1.06 -1.49
N ARG A 51 -1.13 0.09 -2.12
CA ARG A 51 -1.37 0.22 -3.56
C ARG A 51 -0.04 0.34 -4.30
N ARG A 52 -0.06 0.00 -5.61
CA ARG A 52 1.08 0.29 -6.48
C ARG A 52 1.06 1.74 -6.90
N GLN A 53 2.20 2.37 -6.75
CA GLN A 53 2.49 3.69 -7.28
C GLN A 53 2.82 3.61 -8.79
N PRO A 54 2.75 4.73 -9.54
CA PRO A 54 3.11 4.76 -10.97
C PRO A 54 4.53 4.28 -11.26
N ASP A 55 5.45 4.42 -10.31
CA ASP A 55 6.84 3.93 -10.39
C ASP A 55 6.96 2.41 -10.14
N GLY A 56 5.85 1.73 -9.88
CA GLY A 56 5.77 0.30 -9.60
C GLY A 56 6.00 -0.08 -8.14
N ARG A 57 6.43 0.86 -7.30
CA ARG A 57 6.63 0.68 -5.86
C ARG A 57 5.27 0.55 -5.14
N ARG A 58 5.25 -0.17 -4.02
CA ARG A 58 4.07 -0.21 -3.15
C ARG A 58 4.13 0.88 -2.08
N GLU A 59 2.95 1.38 -1.71
CA GLU A 59 2.82 2.34 -0.61
C GLU A 59 3.35 1.79 0.71
N SER A 60 4.03 2.64 1.47
CA SER A 60 4.32 2.41 2.89
C SER A 60 3.07 2.64 3.75
N TRP A 61 3.14 2.29 5.05
CA TRP A 61 2.06 2.60 5.99
C TRP A 61 1.78 4.11 6.09
N GLU A 62 2.82 4.91 6.13
CA GLU A 62 2.72 6.37 6.18
C GLU A 62 2.00 6.92 4.94
N GLU A 63 2.37 6.46 3.75
CA GLU A 63 1.74 6.89 2.50
C GLU A 63 0.26 6.49 2.43
N VAL A 64 -0.12 5.33 2.97
CA VAL A 64 -1.53 4.94 3.08
C VAL A 64 -2.27 5.85 4.06
N CYS A 65 -1.66 6.19 5.20
CA CYS A 65 -2.23 7.13 6.16
C CYS A 65 -2.48 8.49 5.51
N ASP A 66 -1.49 9.05 4.84
CA ASP A 66 -1.59 10.36 4.20
C ASP A 66 -2.65 10.38 3.09
N ARG A 67 -2.69 9.35 2.25
CA ARG A 67 -3.69 9.23 1.19
C ARG A 67 -5.11 9.15 1.76
N THR A 68 -5.33 8.29 2.72
CA THR A 68 -6.67 8.06 3.29
C THR A 68 -7.15 9.26 4.11
N LEU A 69 -6.24 9.96 4.78
CA LEU A 69 -6.54 11.19 5.49
C LEU A 69 -6.90 12.32 4.52
N THR A 70 -6.14 12.47 3.42
CA THR A 70 -6.46 13.43 2.35
C THR A 70 -7.87 13.19 1.81
N GLY A 71 -8.25 11.93 1.56
CA GLY A 71 -9.60 11.59 1.15
C GLY A 71 -10.66 11.97 2.17
N LEU A 72 -10.40 11.79 3.48
CA LEU A 72 -11.33 12.20 4.54
C LEU A 72 -11.48 13.73 4.61
N ILE A 73 -10.40 14.46 4.45
CA ILE A 73 -10.41 15.94 4.41
C ILE A 73 -11.26 16.41 3.22
N GLY A 74 -11.12 15.78 2.06
CA GLY A 74 -11.89 16.11 0.87
C GLY A 74 -13.40 15.87 1.01
N LEU A 75 -13.79 14.87 1.79
CA LEU A 75 -15.21 14.55 2.04
C LEU A 75 -15.81 15.39 3.17
N GLY A 76 -15.01 15.69 4.16
CA GLY A 76 -15.45 16.15 5.44
C GLY A 76 -15.40 17.66 5.61
N LYS A 77 -15.96 18.07 6.73
CA LYS A 77 -15.92 19.43 7.23
C LYS A 77 -15.08 19.42 8.51
N LEU A 78 -13.86 18.84 8.39
CA LEU A 78 -12.95 18.68 9.51
C LEU A 78 -12.23 20.01 9.79
N THR A 79 -12.10 20.32 11.07
CA THR A 79 -11.22 21.38 11.53
C THR A 79 -9.76 20.93 11.53
N ASP A 80 -8.82 21.85 11.49
CA ASP A 80 -7.38 21.54 11.52
C ASP A 80 -6.99 20.72 12.77
N ALA A 81 -7.65 21.00 13.91
CA ALA A 81 -7.43 20.25 15.15
C ALA A 81 -7.88 18.78 15.02
N GLU A 82 -9.02 18.52 14.38
CA GLU A 82 -9.53 17.16 14.15
C GLU A 82 -8.62 16.43 13.16
N VAL A 83 -8.17 17.09 12.10
CA VAL A 83 -7.21 16.52 11.15
C VAL A 83 -5.92 16.11 11.85
N ALA A 84 -5.36 16.96 12.71
CA ALA A 84 -4.14 16.67 13.45
C ALA A 84 -4.31 15.47 14.41
N ILE A 85 -5.46 15.36 15.07
CA ILE A 85 -5.78 14.22 15.95
C ILE A 85 -5.90 12.93 15.13
N LEU A 86 -6.67 12.96 14.05
CA LEU A 86 -6.86 11.78 13.18
C LEU A 86 -5.55 11.30 12.59
N ALA A 87 -4.71 12.21 12.07
CA ALA A 87 -3.39 11.89 11.56
C ALA A 87 -2.55 11.17 12.61
N LYS A 88 -2.44 11.76 13.81
CA LYS A 88 -1.68 11.17 14.92
C LYS A 88 -2.19 9.78 15.30
N MET A 89 -3.51 9.61 15.41
CA MET A 89 -4.11 8.33 15.80
C MET A 89 -3.88 7.26 14.74
N GLN A 90 -4.02 7.60 13.48
CA GLN A 90 -3.86 6.65 12.37
C GLN A 90 -2.39 6.25 12.20
N HIS A 91 -1.45 7.20 12.15
CA HIS A 91 -0.02 6.90 12.06
C HIS A 91 0.47 6.03 13.22
N GLN A 92 -0.04 6.26 14.43
CA GLN A 92 0.28 5.47 15.61
C GLN A 92 -0.54 4.17 15.75
N MET A 93 -1.38 3.84 14.76
CA MET A 93 -2.25 2.66 14.77
C MET A 93 -3.19 2.58 15.98
N LYS A 94 -3.53 3.71 16.60
CA LYS A 94 -4.42 3.78 17.76
C LYS A 94 -5.90 3.79 17.38
N ALA A 95 -6.22 4.38 16.23
CA ALA A 95 -7.52 4.30 15.61
C ALA A 95 -7.36 4.27 14.10
N LEU A 96 -8.04 3.34 13.45
CA LEU A 96 -7.95 3.11 12.02
C LEU A 96 -9.34 3.29 11.40
N PRO A 97 -9.42 3.83 10.19
CA PRO A 97 -10.66 3.78 9.42
C PRO A 97 -10.97 2.34 9.02
N SER A 98 -12.15 2.12 8.45
CA SER A 98 -12.52 0.78 7.95
C SER A 98 -11.47 0.27 6.95
N GLY A 99 -11.29 -1.05 6.90
CA GLY A 99 -10.36 -1.67 5.95
C GLY A 99 -10.66 -1.30 4.50
N ARG A 100 -11.94 -1.09 4.15
CA ARG A 100 -12.31 -0.63 2.83
C ARG A 100 -11.80 0.79 2.55
N TRP A 101 -11.89 1.69 3.52
CA TRP A 101 -11.34 3.03 3.37
C TRP A 101 -9.81 3.02 3.27
N LEU A 102 -9.13 2.19 4.05
CA LEU A 102 -7.69 1.98 3.91
C LEU A 102 -7.30 1.55 2.49
N TRP A 103 -8.17 0.79 1.82
CA TRP A 103 -7.93 0.31 0.47
C TRP A 103 -8.22 1.37 -0.60
N VAL A 104 -9.38 2.04 -0.57
CA VAL A 104 -9.84 2.92 -1.65
C VAL A 104 -9.85 4.41 -1.31
N GLY A 105 -9.80 4.78 -0.04
CA GLY A 105 -9.89 6.18 0.39
C GLY A 105 -8.78 7.03 -0.20
N GLY A 106 -9.10 8.24 -0.63
CA GLY A 106 -8.19 9.17 -1.25
C GLY A 106 -7.65 8.74 -2.61
N THR A 107 -8.35 7.88 -3.33
CA THR A 107 -8.01 7.51 -4.71
C THR A 107 -8.95 8.22 -5.68
N GLU A 108 -8.44 8.60 -6.85
CA GLU A 108 -9.25 9.20 -7.93
C GLU A 108 -10.46 8.34 -8.30
N TRP A 109 -10.36 7.01 -8.10
CA TRP A 109 -11.45 6.10 -8.41
C TRP A 109 -12.64 6.31 -7.49
N ILE A 110 -12.42 6.43 -6.16
CA ILE A 110 -13.49 6.58 -5.17
C ILE A 110 -14.09 7.98 -5.14
N GLU A 111 -13.33 8.99 -5.59
CA GLU A 111 -13.76 10.38 -5.64
C GLU A 111 -14.79 10.64 -6.75
N LYS A 112 -14.90 9.72 -7.72
CA LYS A 112 -15.95 9.77 -8.72
C LYS A 112 -17.30 9.45 -8.09
N GLN A 113 -18.30 10.29 -8.36
CA GLN A 113 -19.63 10.18 -7.78
C GLN A 113 -20.25 8.79 -7.97
N GLU A 114 -20.10 8.20 -9.15
CA GLU A 114 -20.60 6.87 -9.49
C GLU A 114 -19.93 5.73 -8.71
N ASN A 115 -18.71 5.95 -8.20
CA ASN A 115 -17.95 4.94 -7.48
C ASN A 115 -18.00 5.08 -5.95
N PHE A 116 -18.50 6.21 -5.45
CA PHE A 116 -18.46 6.53 -4.01
C PHE A 116 -19.18 5.50 -3.15
N SER A 117 -20.24 4.87 -3.67
CA SER A 117 -20.92 3.77 -2.99
C SER A 117 -20.00 2.59 -2.65
N GLY A 118 -18.89 2.41 -3.37
CA GLY A 118 -17.87 1.41 -3.08
C GLY A 118 -17.12 1.61 -1.77
N ALA A 119 -17.22 2.79 -1.14
CA ALA A 119 -16.67 3.05 0.19
C ALA A 119 -17.46 2.38 1.32
N TYR A 120 -18.71 2.05 1.09
CA TYR A 120 -19.56 1.40 2.11
C TYR A 120 -19.18 -0.08 2.28
N ASN A 121 -19.07 -0.51 3.53
CA ASN A 121 -18.72 -1.89 3.83
C ASN A 121 -19.90 -2.84 3.68
N CYS A 122 -21.06 -2.44 4.17
CA CYS A 122 -22.29 -3.22 4.13
C CYS A 122 -23.44 -2.31 3.74
N THR A 123 -24.06 -2.60 2.60
CA THR A 123 -25.28 -1.93 2.16
C THR A 123 -26.34 -2.97 1.86
N SER A 124 -27.56 -2.69 2.29
CA SER A 124 -28.74 -3.48 2.00
C SER A 124 -29.75 -2.57 1.34
N THR A 125 -30.28 -2.98 0.21
CA THR A 125 -31.31 -2.25 -0.51
C THR A 125 -32.53 -3.14 -0.67
N ASN A 126 -33.70 -2.66 -0.25
CA ASN A 126 -34.96 -3.30 -0.60
C ASN A 126 -35.29 -2.96 -2.03
N VAL A 127 -35.42 -3.98 -2.86
CA VAL A 127 -35.99 -3.84 -4.19
C VAL A 127 -37.49 -4.05 -4.03
N THR A 128 -38.27 -2.97 -4.21
CA THR A 128 -39.73 -3.04 -4.35
C THR A 128 -40.06 -2.99 -5.82
N ASP A 129 -40.85 -3.94 -6.28
CA ASP A 129 -41.41 -3.98 -7.62
C ASP A 129 -42.37 -2.81 -7.84
#